data_f0731cc0d1b67eb130be76a5bc0d3ed7
#
_entry.id   f0731cc0d1b67eb130be76a5bc0d3ed7
#
_cell.length_a   1.000
_cell.length_b   1.000
_cell.length_c   1.000
_cell.angle_alpha   90.00
_cell.angle_beta   90.00
_cell.angle_gamma   90.00
#
_symmetry.space_group_name_H-M   'P 1'
#
loop_
_entity.id
_entity.type
_entity.pdbx_description
1 polymer ?
#
loop_
_entity_poly.entity_id
_entity_poly.type
_entity_poly.pdbx_seq_one_letter_code
_entity_poly.pdbx_strand_id
1 'polypeptide(L)'
;MGYLVQPHTSAGRVPTEQGYRFFVDAIIDRTHQRRKARKTALESKIIDRAREVSGRTNDMGIVIDEEDGEVRYLGMKRVFENPEFRTHESVVSLLGDLERFEDYSETIYARLTKDLEIFIGSENPFFENQDYGMISARYNDSLIALLGPMRMNYKVNLSLLL
;
A
#
# COMPACT_ATOMS: atom_id res chain seq x y z
N MET A 1 -21.31 -8.15 13.73
CA MET A 1 -21.25 -6.71 13.40
C MET A 1 -19.94 -6.15 13.97
N GLY A 2 -18.93 -5.95 13.18
CA GLY A 2 -17.59 -5.55 13.63
C GLY A 2 -16.93 -4.53 12.70
N TYR A 3 -17.70 -3.84 11.85
CA TYR A 3 -17.14 -2.90 10.88
C TYR A 3 -16.73 -1.54 11.47
N LEU A 4 -17.31 -1.18 12.60
CA LEU A 4 -17.03 0.08 13.28
C LEU A 4 -16.78 -0.18 14.75
N VAL A 5 -15.80 0.52 15.32
CA VAL A 5 -15.49 0.55 16.75
C VAL A 5 -15.51 1.99 17.24
N GLN A 6 -15.86 2.17 18.50
CA GLN A 6 -15.75 3.45 19.19
C GLN A 6 -14.60 3.37 20.19
N PRO A 7 -13.46 4.03 19.92
CA PRO A 7 -12.25 3.91 20.77
C PRO A 7 -12.50 4.39 22.21
N HIS A 8 -13.32 5.44 22.38
CA HIS A 8 -13.69 6.01 23.68
C HIS A 8 -15.14 6.48 23.65
N THR A 9 -15.81 6.56 24.79
CA THR A 9 -17.21 6.98 24.94
C THR A 9 -17.54 8.32 24.29
N SER A 10 -16.58 9.25 24.23
CA SER A 10 -16.71 10.57 23.60
C SER A 10 -16.13 10.66 22.18
N ALA A 11 -15.55 9.58 21.65
CA ALA A 11 -14.99 9.54 20.31
C ALA A 11 -16.03 9.19 19.26
N GLY A 12 -15.83 9.66 18.04
CA GLY A 12 -16.56 9.16 16.88
C GLY A 12 -16.26 7.68 16.61
N ARG A 13 -17.10 7.04 15.81
CA ARG A 13 -16.88 5.66 15.36
C ARG A 13 -15.82 5.65 14.25
N VAL A 14 -14.87 4.73 14.35
CA VAL A 14 -13.83 4.52 13.34
C VAL A 14 -13.98 3.11 12.73
N PRO A 15 -13.65 2.92 11.45
CA PRO A 15 -13.67 1.60 10.84
C PRO A 15 -12.65 0.67 11.49
N THR A 16 -13.00 -0.60 11.60
CA THR A 16 -12.08 -1.71 11.91
C THR A 16 -11.38 -2.17 10.64
N GLU A 17 -10.39 -3.08 10.76
CA GLU A 17 -9.82 -3.77 9.59
C GLU A 17 -10.90 -4.39 8.71
N GLN A 18 -11.88 -5.06 9.30
CA GLN A 18 -13.03 -5.62 8.58
C GLN A 18 -13.86 -4.54 7.88
N GLY A 19 -14.01 -3.37 8.50
CA GLY A 19 -14.68 -2.22 7.89
C GLY A 19 -13.94 -1.70 6.66
N TYR A 20 -12.61 -1.57 6.75
CA TYR A 20 -11.78 -1.19 5.61
C TYR A 20 -11.81 -2.26 4.52
N ARG A 21 -11.70 -3.56 4.87
CA ARG A 21 -11.78 -4.67 3.91
C ARG A 21 -13.10 -4.63 3.13
N PHE A 22 -14.23 -4.52 3.80
CA PHE A 22 -15.53 -4.41 3.15
C PHE A 22 -15.61 -3.25 2.15
N PHE A 23 -15.07 -2.09 2.52
CA PHE A 23 -15.04 -0.91 1.65
C PHE A 23 -14.14 -1.12 0.44
N VAL A 24 -12.96 -1.69 0.65
CA VAL A 24 -11.96 -1.96 -0.39
C VAL A 24 -12.47 -2.97 -1.41
N ASP A 25 -13.10 -4.06 -0.96
CA ASP A 25 -13.68 -5.08 -1.84
C ASP A 25 -14.73 -4.47 -2.78
N ALA A 26 -15.58 -3.58 -2.25
CA ALA A 26 -16.56 -2.86 -3.07
C ALA A 26 -15.94 -1.91 -4.12
N ILE A 27 -14.72 -1.41 -3.87
CA ILE A 27 -13.97 -0.60 -4.83
C ILE A 27 -13.32 -1.48 -5.89
N ILE A 28 -12.70 -2.58 -5.49
CA ILE A 28 -12.00 -3.51 -6.38
C ILE A 28 -12.96 -4.01 -7.47
N ASP A 29 -14.16 -4.45 -7.10
CA ASP A 29 -15.15 -4.95 -8.05
C ASP A 29 -15.47 -3.95 -9.17
N ARG A 30 -15.50 -2.67 -8.83
CA ARG A 30 -15.73 -1.58 -9.81
C ARG A 30 -14.50 -1.25 -10.65
N THR A 31 -13.31 -1.52 -10.14
CA THR A 31 -12.04 -1.11 -10.75
C THR A 31 -11.53 -2.18 -11.73
N HIS A 32 -11.80 -3.45 -11.50
CA HIS A 32 -11.43 -4.55 -12.41
C HIS A 32 -11.96 -4.36 -13.84
N GLN A 33 -13.12 -3.73 -14.00
CA GLN A 33 -13.69 -3.46 -15.32
C GLN A 33 -12.90 -2.40 -16.11
N ARG A 34 -12.20 -1.50 -15.43
CA ARG A 34 -11.43 -0.40 -16.06
C ARG A 34 -9.99 -0.79 -16.43
N ARG A 35 -9.42 -1.77 -15.74
CA ARG A 35 -8.01 -2.17 -15.88
C ARG A 35 -7.67 -2.78 -17.23
N LYS A 36 -8.57 -3.56 -17.84
CA LYS A 36 -8.35 -4.20 -19.15
C LYS A 36 -7.98 -3.24 -20.28
N ALA A 37 -8.37 -1.96 -20.18
CA ALA A 37 -8.16 -0.95 -21.22
C ALA A 37 -6.84 -0.15 -21.10
N ARG A 38 -6.14 -0.21 -19.95
CA ARG A 38 -4.98 0.65 -19.64
C ARG A 38 -3.62 -0.05 -19.60
N LYS A 39 -3.59 -1.37 -19.63
CA LYS A 39 -2.38 -2.18 -19.37
C LYS A 39 -1.20 -1.88 -20.35
N THR A 40 -1.48 -1.45 -21.58
CA THR A 40 -0.47 -1.33 -22.65
C THR A 40 0.34 -0.03 -22.65
N ALA A 41 -0.07 1.00 -21.91
CA ALA A 41 0.56 2.33 -21.97
C ALA A 41 1.47 2.66 -20.77
N LEU A 42 1.61 1.76 -19.81
CA LEU A 42 2.19 2.04 -18.48
C LEU A 42 3.62 1.53 -18.27
N GLU A 43 4.14 0.73 -19.17
CA GLU A 43 5.36 -0.07 -18.96
C GLU A 43 6.66 0.74 -18.85
N SER A 44 6.74 1.92 -19.46
CA SER A 44 7.98 2.73 -19.45
C SER A 44 8.07 3.76 -18.31
N LYS A 45 7.12 3.79 -17.38
CA LYS A 45 6.97 4.88 -16.38
C LYS A 45 6.58 4.43 -14.99
N ILE A 46 6.96 3.22 -14.58
CA ILE A 46 6.55 2.68 -13.28
C ILE A 46 7.03 3.55 -12.10
N ILE A 47 8.27 4.01 -12.14
CA ILE A 47 8.84 4.90 -11.12
C ILE A 47 8.15 6.26 -11.11
N ASP A 48 7.86 6.82 -12.29
CA ASP A 48 7.12 8.10 -12.39
C ASP A 48 5.71 7.94 -11.85
N ARG A 49 5.08 6.80 -12.10
CA ARG A 49 3.76 6.47 -11.56
C ARG A 49 3.77 6.37 -10.04
N ALA A 50 4.70 5.61 -9.49
CA ALA A 50 4.86 5.49 -8.03
C ALA A 50 5.13 6.86 -7.39
N ARG A 51 5.95 7.71 -8.05
CA ARG A 51 6.22 9.09 -7.60
C ARG A 51 4.98 9.98 -7.65
N GLU A 52 4.20 9.88 -8.73
CA GLU A 52 2.95 10.63 -8.87
C GLU A 52 1.96 10.27 -7.76
N VAL A 53 1.74 8.96 -7.55
CA VAL A 53 0.82 8.47 -6.51
C VAL A 53 1.26 8.95 -5.14
N SER A 54 2.51 8.67 -4.77
CA SER A 54 3.09 9.12 -3.50
C SER A 54 3.01 10.64 -3.34
N GLY A 55 3.17 11.39 -4.45
CA GLY A 55 3.05 12.86 -4.47
C GLY A 55 1.66 13.38 -4.15
N ARG A 56 0.61 12.59 -4.37
CA ARG A 56 -0.81 13.00 -4.26
C ARG A 56 -1.51 12.45 -3.02
N THR A 57 -0.97 11.42 -2.37
CA THR A 57 -1.70 10.65 -1.36
C THR A 57 -1.03 10.59 0.00
N ASN A 58 0.15 11.15 0.19
CA ASN A 58 0.96 11.03 1.41
C ASN A 58 1.31 9.57 1.78
N ASP A 59 1.22 8.64 0.82
CA ASP A 59 1.62 7.27 0.99
C ASP A 59 3.01 7.07 0.37
N MET A 60 3.75 6.08 0.84
CA MET A 60 5.05 5.74 0.30
C MET A 60 4.90 4.76 -0.86
N GLY A 61 5.56 5.05 -1.97
CA GLY A 61 5.71 4.11 -3.08
C GLY A 61 6.95 3.23 -2.88
N ILE A 62 6.81 1.94 -3.09
CA ILE A 62 7.89 0.96 -3.13
C ILE A 62 7.85 0.32 -4.51
N VAL A 63 8.96 0.35 -5.22
CA VAL A 63 9.10 -0.31 -6.52
C VAL A 63 10.16 -1.39 -6.39
N ILE A 64 9.82 -2.61 -6.78
CA ILE A 64 10.75 -3.74 -6.89
C ILE A 64 10.89 -4.06 -8.37
N ASP A 65 12.12 -4.05 -8.88
CA ASP A 65 12.47 -4.49 -10.22
C ASP A 65 12.81 -5.98 -10.19
N GLU A 66 12.25 -6.79 -11.10
CA GLU A 66 12.52 -8.23 -11.16
C GLU A 66 13.92 -8.52 -11.68
N GLU A 67 14.42 -7.68 -12.60
CA GLU A 67 15.68 -7.95 -13.31
C GLU A 67 16.89 -7.87 -12.38
N ASP A 68 16.92 -6.86 -11.51
CA ASP A 68 18.05 -6.63 -10.58
C ASP A 68 17.68 -6.78 -9.09
N GLY A 69 16.39 -6.99 -8.78
CA GLY A 69 15.88 -7.07 -7.41
C GLY A 69 15.97 -5.74 -6.66
N GLU A 70 16.28 -4.64 -7.36
CA GLU A 70 16.47 -3.33 -6.73
C GLU A 70 15.15 -2.82 -6.14
N VAL A 71 15.20 -2.40 -4.88
CA VAL A 71 14.07 -1.78 -4.18
C VAL A 71 14.25 -0.27 -4.14
N ARG A 72 13.27 0.45 -4.65
CA ARG A 72 13.27 1.92 -4.64
C ARG A 72 12.11 2.45 -3.81
N TYR A 73 12.42 3.30 -2.85
CA TYR A 73 11.44 3.98 -1.99
C TYR A 73 11.17 5.39 -2.48
N LEU A 74 9.90 5.73 -2.69
CA LEU A 74 9.44 7.00 -3.22
C LEU A 74 8.45 7.66 -2.25
N GLY A 75 8.71 8.91 -1.89
CA GLY A 75 7.84 9.65 -0.98
C GLY A 75 7.95 9.21 0.48
N MET A 76 9.06 8.60 0.90
CA MET A 76 9.29 8.18 2.29
C MET A 76 9.01 9.30 3.31
N LYS A 77 9.45 10.54 3.02
CA LYS A 77 9.15 11.69 3.88
C LYS A 77 7.64 11.88 4.11
N ARG A 78 6.83 11.61 3.10
CA ARG A 78 5.38 11.89 3.13
C ARG A 78 4.63 10.94 4.04
N VAL A 79 5.07 9.68 4.14
CA VAL A 79 4.44 8.72 5.04
C VAL A 79 4.56 9.20 6.49
N PHE A 80 5.68 9.84 6.86
CA PHE A 80 5.88 10.42 8.19
C PHE A 80 5.07 11.70 8.46
N GLU A 81 4.40 12.27 7.47
CA GLU A 81 3.44 13.35 7.65
C GLU A 81 2.11 12.84 8.23
N ASN A 82 1.83 11.54 8.10
CA ASN A 82 0.66 10.91 8.72
C ASN A 82 0.85 10.80 10.24
N PRO A 83 -0.19 11.10 11.05
CA PRO A 83 -0.11 11.05 12.50
C PRO A 83 0.36 9.73 13.10
N GLU A 84 0.01 8.62 12.45
CA GLU A 84 0.34 7.25 12.86
C GLU A 84 1.85 6.98 12.87
N PHE A 85 2.62 7.72 12.06
CA PHE A 85 4.08 7.55 11.91
C PHE A 85 4.91 8.66 12.57
N ARG A 86 4.34 9.42 13.50
CA ARG A 86 5.04 10.57 14.12
C ARG A 86 5.77 10.25 15.41
N THR A 87 5.50 9.13 16.04
CA THR A 87 6.22 8.75 17.25
C THR A 87 7.58 8.15 16.89
N HIS A 88 8.56 8.29 17.78
CA HIS A 88 9.88 7.67 17.60
C HIS A 88 9.75 6.16 17.38
N GLU A 89 8.91 5.51 18.16
CA GLU A 89 8.66 4.08 18.08
C GLU A 89 8.10 3.66 16.71
N SER A 90 7.09 4.38 16.20
CA SER A 90 6.51 4.07 14.89
C SER A 90 7.48 4.30 13.74
N VAL A 91 8.36 5.32 13.86
CA VAL A 91 9.42 5.58 12.87
C VAL A 91 10.44 4.43 12.86
N VAL A 92 10.94 4.03 14.04
CA VAL A 92 11.91 2.93 14.15
C VAL A 92 11.32 1.62 13.67
N SER A 93 10.07 1.32 14.03
CA SER A 93 9.35 0.13 13.55
C SER A 93 9.26 0.11 12.03
N LEU A 94 8.83 1.22 11.42
CA LEU A 94 8.71 1.29 9.96
C LEU A 94 10.06 1.14 9.27
N LEU A 95 11.13 1.76 9.78
CA LEU A 95 12.45 1.61 9.18
C LEU A 95 12.94 0.16 9.26
N GLY A 96 12.76 -0.53 10.38
CA GLY A 96 13.10 -1.94 10.51
C GLY A 96 12.26 -2.85 9.60
N ASP A 97 10.98 -2.52 9.40
CA ASP A 97 10.12 -3.22 8.44
C ASP A 97 10.62 -3.02 7.00
N LEU A 98 11.07 -1.80 6.64
CA LEU A 98 11.59 -1.51 5.30
C LEU A 98 12.92 -2.20 5.03
N GLU A 99 13.83 -2.26 6.01
CA GLU A 99 15.08 -3.02 5.91
C GLU A 99 14.79 -4.50 5.64
N ARG A 100 13.86 -5.11 6.38
CA ARG A 100 13.44 -6.49 6.11
C ARG A 100 12.78 -6.65 4.74
N PHE A 101 11.98 -5.68 4.32
CA PHE A 101 11.35 -5.71 3.00
C PHE A 101 12.38 -5.71 1.88
N GLU A 102 13.46 -4.95 2.03
CA GLU A 102 14.58 -4.91 1.09
C GLU A 102 15.34 -6.24 1.07
N ASP A 103 15.68 -6.79 2.24
CA ASP A 103 16.39 -8.08 2.37
C ASP A 103 15.62 -9.25 1.75
N TYR A 104 14.29 -9.20 1.72
CA TYR A 104 13.42 -10.25 1.20
C TYR A 104 12.71 -9.87 -0.10
N SER A 105 13.18 -8.87 -0.82
CA SER A 105 12.53 -8.33 -2.02
C SER A 105 12.22 -9.39 -3.08
N GLU A 106 13.14 -10.31 -3.37
CA GLU A 106 12.91 -11.42 -4.31
C GLU A 106 11.80 -12.37 -3.82
N THR A 107 11.79 -12.69 -2.52
CA THR A 107 10.75 -13.54 -1.93
C THR A 107 9.39 -12.83 -1.95
N ILE A 108 9.36 -11.54 -1.68
CA ILE A 108 8.15 -10.71 -1.74
C ILE A 108 7.63 -10.65 -3.17
N TYR A 109 8.51 -10.41 -4.13
CA TYR A 109 8.16 -10.39 -5.55
C TYR A 109 7.56 -11.72 -6.00
N ALA A 110 8.19 -12.83 -5.63
CA ALA A 110 7.69 -14.17 -5.96
C ALA A 110 6.35 -14.50 -5.29
N ARG A 111 6.10 -13.98 -4.09
CA ARG A 111 4.87 -14.24 -3.32
C ARG A 111 3.68 -13.42 -3.81
N LEU A 112 3.91 -12.20 -4.26
CA LEU A 112 2.86 -11.31 -4.79
C LEU A 112 2.55 -11.67 -6.24
N THR A 113 1.79 -12.73 -6.45
CA THR A 113 1.55 -13.33 -7.78
C THR A 113 0.36 -12.74 -8.51
N LYS A 114 -0.56 -12.09 -7.80
CA LYS A 114 -1.74 -11.49 -8.41
C LYS A 114 -1.40 -10.13 -9.02
N ASP A 115 -2.10 -9.79 -10.06
CA ASP A 115 -1.98 -8.48 -10.70
C ASP A 115 -2.24 -7.31 -9.74
N LEU A 116 -3.08 -7.52 -8.74
CA LEU A 116 -3.42 -6.57 -7.69
C LEU A 116 -3.70 -7.31 -6.39
N GLU A 117 -3.02 -6.93 -5.32
CA GLU A 117 -3.28 -7.42 -3.97
C GLU A 117 -3.36 -6.23 -3.00
N ILE A 118 -4.22 -6.34 -2.02
CA ILE A 118 -4.42 -5.31 -1.00
C ILE A 118 -4.42 -5.99 0.37
N PHE A 119 -3.57 -5.49 1.25
CA PHE A 119 -3.43 -5.95 2.62
C PHE A 119 -3.82 -4.84 3.58
N ILE A 120 -4.61 -5.16 4.59
CA ILE A 120 -5.12 -4.21 5.58
C ILE A 120 -4.77 -4.74 6.97
N GLY A 121 -3.96 -3.98 7.69
CA GLY A 121 -3.58 -4.33 9.05
C GLY A 121 -2.94 -5.71 9.15
N SER A 122 -3.52 -6.59 9.95
CA SER A 122 -3.03 -7.95 10.22
C SER A 122 -2.98 -8.89 9.00
N GLU A 123 -3.58 -8.52 7.89
CA GLU A 123 -3.50 -9.28 6.63
C GLU A 123 -2.12 -9.16 5.97
N ASN A 124 -1.34 -8.12 6.33
CA ASN A 124 -0.04 -7.87 5.72
C ASN A 124 1.03 -8.82 6.27
N PRO A 125 1.58 -9.71 5.44
CA PRO A 125 2.56 -10.68 5.91
C PRO A 125 4.01 -10.14 5.93
N PHE A 126 4.23 -8.90 5.47
CA PHE A 126 5.57 -8.34 5.27
C PHE A 126 5.94 -7.32 6.36
N PHE A 127 4.96 -6.77 7.06
CA PHE A 127 5.16 -5.77 8.11
C PHE A 127 4.64 -6.29 9.44
N GLU A 128 5.37 -6.04 10.52
CA GLU A 128 4.96 -6.43 11.87
C GLU A 128 3.87 -5.51 12.42
N ASN A 129 3.95 -4.23 12.06
CA ASN A 129 2.97 -3.26 12.53
C ASN A 129 1.66 -3.38 11.74
N GLN A 130 0.57 -3.61 12.47
CA GLN A 130 -0.77 -3.81 11.91
C GLN A 130 -1.52 -2.50 11.62
N ASP A 131 -0.91 -1.34 11.86
CA ASP A 131 -1.52 -0.04 11.55
C ASP A 131 -1.36 0.35 10.07
N TYR A 132 -0.72 -0.51 9.26
CA TYR A 132 -0.43 -0.26 7.86
C TYR A 132 -1.48 -0.85 6.92
N GLY A 133 -1.72 -0.13 5.82
CA GLY A 133 -2.35 -0.66 4.63
C GLY A 133 -1.32 -0.73 3.49
N MET A 134 -1.38 -1.76 2.67
CA MET A 134 -0.54 -1.91 1.50
C MET A 134 -1.37 -2.29 0.28
N ILE A 135 -1.11 -1.63 -0.84
CA ILE A 135 -1.64 -1.99 -2.15
C ILE A 135 -0.46 -2.39 -3.02
N SER A 136 -0.46 -3.59 -3.56
CA SER A 136 0.55 -4.03 -4.52
C SER A 136 -0.07 -4.24 -5.90
N ALA A 137 0.62 -3.80 -6.94
CA ALA A 137 0.23 -4.00 -8.32
C ALA A 137 1.44 -4.45 -9.14
N ARG A 138 1.25 -5.50 -9.95
CA ARG A 138 2.30 -6.04 -10.81
C ARG A 138 2.20 -5.45 -12.21
N TYR A 139 3.34 -5.04 -12.76
CA TYR A 139 3.48 -4.49 -14.11
C TYR A 139 4.68 -5.16 -14.78
N ASN A 140 4.41 -6.10 -15.70
CA ASN A 140 5.45 -6.91 -16.36
C ASN A 140 6.51 -7.41 -15.36
N ASP A 141 7.72 -6.93 -15.46
CA ASP A 141 8.91 -7.34 -14.71
C ASP A 141 9.13 -6.44 -13.46
N SER A 142 8.12 -5.71 -13.01
CA SER A 142 8.22 -4.86 -11.83
C SER A 142 6.97 -4.93 -10.98
N LEU A 143 7.13 -4.62 -9.70
CA LEU A 143 6.04 -4.51 -8.73
C LEU A 143 6.04 -3.12 -8.13
N ILE A 144 4.86 -2.50 -8.08
CA ILE A 144 4.64 -1.31 -7.24
C ILE A 144 3.87 -1.72 -6.00
N ALA A 145 4.36 -1.34 -4.83
CA ALA A 145 3.57 -1.33 -3.61
C ALA A 145 3.39 0.11 -3.12
N LEU A 146 2.20 0.41 -2.61
CA LEU A 146 1.90 1.64 -1.89
C LEU A 146 1.69 1.29 -0.44
N LEU A 147 2.46 1.90 0.44
CA LEU A 147 2.39 1.72 1.88
C LEU A 147 1.95 3.02 2.54
N GLY A 148 0.96 2.94 3.39
CA GLY A 148 0.45 4.06 4.17
C GLY A 148 -0.29 3.59 5.42
N PRO A 149 -0.93 4.50 6.16
CA PRO A 149 -1.75 4.10 7.29
C PRO A 149 -2.94 3.24 6.82
N MET A 150 -3.46 2.38 7.69
CA MET A 150 -4.61 1.53 7.37
C MET A 150 -5.81 2.33 6.82
N ARG A 151 -5.94 3.60 7.20
CA ARG A 151 -6.98 4.53 6.71
C ARG A 151 -6.64 5.22 5.38
N MET A 152 -5.57 4.81 4.66
CA MET A 152 -5.19 5.43 3.39
C MET A 152 -6.37 5.55 2.41
N ASN A 153 -6.29 6.44 1.45
CA ASN A 153 -7.35 6.61 0.46
C ASN A 153 -7.26 5.55 -0.65
N TYR A 154 -7.73 4.34 -0.36
CA TYR A 154 -7.71 3.20 -1.30
C TYR A 154 -8.31 3.53 -2.67
N LYS A 155 -9.41 4.30 -2.71
CA LYS A 155 -10.06 4.67 -3.97
C LYS A 155 -9.16 5.53 -4.84
N VAL A 156 -8.51 6.54 -4.27
CA VAL A 156 -7.59 7.42 -4.99
C VAL A 156 -6.36 6.64 -5.40
N ASN A 157 -5.75 5.88 -4.47
CA ASN A 157 -4.58 5.07 -4.72
C ASN A 157 -4.79 4.09 -5.88
N LEU A 158 -5.89 3.35 -5.87
CA LEU A 158 -6.25 2.42 -6.93
C LEU A 158 -6.49 3.15 -8.27
N SER A 159 -7.16 4.31 -8.25
CA SER A 159 -7.41 5.07 -9.48
C SER A 159 -6.13 5.64 -10.11
N LEU A 160 -5.12 5.89 -9.31
CA LEU A 160 -3.81 6.38 -9.74
C LEU A 160 -2.87 5.24 -10.16
N LEU A 161 -2.98 4.07 -9.51
CA LEU A 161 -2.17 2.90 -9.80
C LEU A 161 -2.66 2.16 -11.06
N LEU A 162 -3.95 2.09 -11.29
CA LEU A 162 -4.59 1.34 -12.37
C LEU A 162 -5.06 2.22 -13.52
#